data_149e1e10dc37f0a439c9ce5af8330eab
#
_entry.id   149e1e10dc37f0a439c9ce5af8330eab
#
_cell.length_a   1.000
_cell.length_b   1.000
_cell.length_c   1.000
_cell.angle_alpha   90.00
_cell.angle_beta   90.00
_cell.angle_gamma   90.00
#
_symmetry.space_group_name_H-M   'P 1'
#
loop_
_entity.id
_entity.type
_entity.pdbx_description
1 polymer ?
#
loop_
_entity_poly.entity_id
_entity_poly.type
_entity_poly.pdbx_seq_one_letter_code
_entity_poly.pdbx_strand_id
1 'polypeptide(L)'
;MTRRKIGERRKLLVIEIPLDTPDGFGGFNRAWQSGPAVWGAIEPLQADERRIAGHVEEFATHRVHLRRRNPPPPGARFALGPRRFRIRATQDAVAPARDLICLVEEIKP
;
A
#
# COMPACT_ATOMS: atom_id res chain seq x y z
N MET A 1 25.01 5.93 -9.48
CA MET A 1 23.81 5.33 -8.89
C MET A 1 22.76 5.07 -9.95
N THR A 2 22.20 3.90 -9.93
CA THR A 2 21.18 3.54 -10.89
C THR A 2 19.84 4.07 -10.44
N ARG A 3 19.21 4.86 -11.28
CA ARG A 3 17.88 5.34 -10.99
C ARG A 3 16.86 4.30 -11.45
N ARG A 4 15.95 3.96 -10.58
CA ARG A 4 14.85 3.06 -10.92
C ARG A 4 13.88 3.77 -11.85
N LYS A 5 13.52 3.11 -12.92
CA LYS A 5 12.46 3.60 -13.79
C LYS A 5 11.16 2.97 -13.33
N ILE A 6 10.39 3.74 -12.61
CA ILE A 6 9.19 3.23 -11.95
C ILE A 6 8.22 2.61 -12.94
N GLY A 7 8.08 3.22 -14.12
CA GLY A 7 7.14 2.70 -15.11
C GLY A 7 7.46 1.32 -15.63
N GLU A 8 8.74 0.92 -15.60
CA GLU A 8 9.15 -0.38 -16.12
C GLU A 8 8.76 -1.53 -15.21
N ARG A 9 8.53 -1.25 -13.94
CA ARG A 9 8.25 -2.30 -12.95
C ARG A 9 6.87 -2.20 -12.37
N ARG A 10 5.96 -1.59 -13.10
CA ARG A 10 4.60 -1.48 -12.63
C ARG A 10 3.89 -2.81 -12.62
N LYS A 11 3.13 -3.02 -11.58
CA LYS A 11 2.28 -4.18 -11.41
C LYS A 11 0.84 -3.73 -11.31
N LEU A 12 -0.07 -4.59 -11.70
CA LEU A 12 -1.48 -4.31 -11.54
C LEU A 12 -1.89 -4.77 -10.15
N LEU A 13 -2.20 -3.79 -9.31
CA LEU A 13 -2.55 -4.04 -7.91
C LEU A 13 -4.06 -3.87 -7.76
N VAL A 14 -4.69 -4.77 -7.02
CA VAL A 14 -6.11 -4.62 -6.70
C VAL A 14 -6.21 -3.97 -5.33
N ILE A 15 -6.99 -2.90 -5.25
CA ILE A 15 -7.27 -2.25 -3.98
C ILE A 15 -8.41 -3.02 -3.32
N GLU A 16 -8.17 -3.59 -2.15
CA GLU A 16 -9.21 -4.29 -1.41
C GLU A 16 -9.70 -3.39 -0.28
N ILE A 17 -11.01 -3.33 -0.15
CA ILE A 17 -11.68 -2.43 0.77
C ILE A 17 -12.32 -3.25 1.88
N PRO A 18 -12.10 -2.88 3.16
CA PRO A 18 -12.66 -3.66 4.25
C PRO A 18 -14.16 -3.47 4.37
N LEU A 19 -14.86 -4.57 4.63
CA LEU A 19 -16.27 -4.57 4.97
C LEU A 19 -16.40 -5.16 6.36
N ASP A 20 -16.73 -4.31 7.31
CA ASP A 20 -16.90 -4.74 8.69
C ASP A 20 -18.38 -4.89 8.97
N THR A 21 -18.78 -6.08 9.44
CA THR A 21 -20.17 -6.34 9.82
C THR A 21 -20.24 -6.71 11.29
N PRO A 22 -21.26 -6.22 12.02
CA PRO A 22 -21.40 -6.59 13.43
C PRO A 22 -21.56 -8.11 13.58
N ASP A 23 -20.90 -8.67 14.58
CA ASP A 23 -20.96 -10.11 14.84
C ASP A 23 -22.07 -10.49 15.83
N GLY A 24 -22.80 -9.51 16.33
CA GLY A 24 -23.85 -9.75 17.31
C GLY A 24 -23.37 -9.83 18.74
N PHE A 25 -22.08 -9.70 18.98
CA PHE A 25 -21.49 -9.84 20.31
C PHE A 25 -20.62 -8.63 20.68
N GLY A 26 -20.90 -7.47 20.06
CA GLY A 26 -20.14 -6.26 20.36
C GLY A 26 -18.88 -6.11 19.56
N GLY A 27 -18.57 -7.04 18.68
CA GLY A 27 -17.42 -6.98 17.80
C GLY A 27 -17.84 -6.94 16.35
N PHE A 28 -16.85 -7.13 15.46
CA PHE A 28 -17.07 -7.07 14.02
C PHE A 28 -16.34 -8.20 13.33
N ASN A 29 -16.97 -8.71 12.29
CA ASN A 29 -16.30 -9.59 11.34
C ASN A 29 -15.84 -8.76 10.15
N ARG A 30 -14.59 -8.91 9.76
CA ARG A 30 -14.06 -8.17 8.62
C ARG A 30 -13.96 -9.08 7.40
N ALA A 31 -14.53 -8.62 6.30
CA ALA A 31 -14.34 -9.20 5.00
C ALA A 31 -13.67 -8.16 4.10
N TRP A 32 -13.20 -8.60 2.94
CA TRP A 32 -12.54 -7.71 2.00
C TRP A 32 -13.29 -7.75 0.68
N GLN A 33 -13.59 -6.57 0.17
CA GLN A 33 -14.24 -6.42 -1.11
C GLN A 33 -13.22 -5.94 -2.12
N SER A 34 -13.19 -6.56 -3.29
CA SER A 34 -12.31 -6.11 -4.36
C SER A 34 -12.79 -4.79 -4.90
N GLY A 35 -11.90 -3.82 -4.91
CA GLY A 35 -12.14 -2.52 -5.50
C GLY A 35 -11.44 -2.40 -6.84
N PRO A 36 -11.04 -1.18 -7.20
CA PRO A 36 -10.40 -0.96 -8.50
C PRO A 36 -9.01 -1.55 -8.57
N ALA A 37 -8.60 -1.90 -9.78
CA ALA A 37 -7.23 -2.29 -10.05
C ALA A 37 -6.46 -1.05 -10.49
N VAL A 38 -5.26 -0.90 -9.99
CA VAL A 38 -4.42 0.26 -10.30
C VAL A 38 -3.01 -0.20 -10.64
N TRP A 39 -2.38 0.52 -11.55
CA TRP A 39 -0.98 0.25 -11.86
C TRP A 39 -0.11 0.96 -10.83
N GLY A 40 0.81 0.23 -10.23
CA GLY A 40 1.74 0.80 -9.27
C GLY A 40 3.10 0.13 -9.33
N ALA A 41 4.11 0.83 -8.91
CA ALA A 41 5.45 0.28 -8.77
C ALA A 41 5.66 -0.05 -7.30
N ILE A 42 6.06 -1.29 -7.03
CA ILE A 42 6.28 -1.74 -5.66
C ILE A 42 7.75 -2.09 -5.50
N GLU A 43 8.34 -1.63 -4.41
CA GLU A 43 9.75 -1.91 -4.14
C GLU A 43 9.96 -2.16 -2.65
N PRO A 44 10.88 -3.08 -2.30
CA PRO A 44 11.17 -3.33 -0.90
C PRO A 44 11.93 -2.16 -0.28
N LEU A 45 11.70 -1.93 1.00
CA LEU A 45 12.42 -0.92 1.75
C LEU A 45 13.65 -1.55 2.39
N GLN A 46 14.73 -0.78 2.38
CA GLN A 46 15.93 -1.17 3.11
C GLN A 46 15.76 -0.90 4.60
N ALA A 47 16.52 -1.61 5.42
CA ALA A 47 16.43 -1.43 6.86
C ALA A 47 16.71 0.02 7.29
N ASP A 48 17.65 0.67 6.63
CA ASP A 48 17.98 2.05 6.94
C ASP A 48 16.83 3.00 6.64
N GLU A 49 16.13 2.76 5.54
CA GLU A 49 14.98 3.57 5.17
C GLU A 49 13.87 3.44 6.21
N ARG A 50 13.68 2.25 6.75
CA ARG A 50 12.65 2.02 7.76
C ARG A 50 12.94 2.77 9.04
N ARG A 51 14.20 2.82 9.46
CA ARG A 51 14.58 3.54 10.67
C ARG A 51 14.39 5.03 10.54
N ILE A 52 14.72 5.58 9.38
CA ILE A 52 14.62 7.02 9.14
C ILE A 52 13.15 7.45 9.07
N ALA A 53 12.28 6.57 8.59
CA ALA A 53 10.90 6.92 8.34
C ALA A 53 10.08 7.23 9.60
N GLY A 54 10.47 6.70 10.78
CA GLY A 54 9.78 7.01 12.02
C GLY A 54 8.86 5.90 12.50
N HIS A 55 7.95 6.26 13.41
CA HIS A 55 7.21 5.26 14.17
C HIS A 55 6.26 4.39 13.37
N VAL A 56 5.40 5.01 12.57
CA VAL A 56 4.41 4.26 11.79
C VAL A 56 5.10 3.47 10.70
N GLU A 57 6.07 4.08 10.08
CA GLU A 57 6.75 3.56 8.92
C GLU A 57 7.75 2.47 9.28
N GLU A 58 8.12 2.33 10.55
CA GLU A 58 9.08 1.29 10.92
C GLU A 58 8.52 -0.13 10.71
N PHE A 59 7.20 -0.27 10.57
CA PHE A 59 6.60 -1.54 10.22
C PHE A 59 6.47 -1.75 8.73
N ALA A 60 6.74 -0.73 7.93
CA ALA A 60 6.61 -0.85 6.48
C ALA A 60 7.70 -1.76 5.93
N THR A 61 7.31 -2.60 4.97
CA THR A 61 8.24 -3.49 4.29
C THR A 61 8.49 -3.06 2.85
N HIS A 62 7.56 -2.32 2.28
CA HIS A 62 7.60 -1.93 0.87
C HIS A 62 7.08 -0.53 0.68
N ARG A 63 7.44 0.04 -0.45
CA ARG A 63 6.91 1.32 -0.91
C ARG A 63 6.19 1.09 -2.21
N VAL A 64 4.98 1.66 -2.35
CA VAL A 64 4.19 1.54 -3.56
C VAL A 64 3.99 2.94 -4.14
N HIS A 65 4.33 3.11 -5.40
CA HIS A 65 4.15 4.38 -6.11
C HIS A 65 2.92 4.29 -6.99
N LEU A 66 1.97 5.19 -6.77
CA LEU A 66 0.71 5.25 -7.52
C LEU A 66 0.53 6.63 -8.12
N ARG A 67 -0.37 6.73 -9.08
CA ARG A 67 -0.86 8.03 -9.52
C ARG A 67 -1.77 8.61 -8.45
N ARG A 68 -1.58 9.89 -8.13
CA ARG A 68 -2.33 10.55 -7.06
C ARG A 68 -3.84 10.53 -7.29
N ARG A 69 -4.27 10.55 -8.52
CA ARG A 69 -5.70 10.57 -8.87
C ARG A 69 -6.44 9.30 -8.46
N ASN A 70 -5.71 8.27 -8.06
CA ASN A 70 -6.30 7.00 -7.65
C ASN A 70 -5.90 6.63 -6.23
N PRO A 71 -6.11 7.53 -5.25
CA PRO A 71 -5.71 7.23 -3.89
C PRO A 71 -6.58 6.12 -3.31
N PRO A 72 -5.97 5.18 -2.58
CA PRO A 72 -6.77 4.15 -1.91
C PRO A 72 -7.56 4.77 -0.75
N PRO A 73 -8.77 4.27 -0.48
CA PRO A 73 -9.54 4.76 0.66
C PRO A 73 -8.91 4.31 1.97
N PRO A 74 -9.28 4.97 3.08
CA PRO A 74 -8.75 4.60 4.40
C PRO A 74 -9.05 3.14 4.72
N GLY A 75 -8.07 2.45 5.31
CA GLY A 75 -8.22 1.07 5.70
C GLY A 75 -8.04 0.05 4.59
N ALA A 76 -7.83 0.50 3.36
CA ALA A 76 -7.64 -0.40 2.23
C ALA A 76 -6.29 -1.10 2.29
N ARG A 77 -6.17 -2.16 1.50
CA ARG A 77 -4.91 -2.86 1.32
C ARG A 77 -4.74 -3.19 -0.16
N PHE A 78 -3.52 -3.51 -0.56
CA PHE A 78 -3.25 -3.94 -1.93
C PHE A 78 -3.16 -5.46 -1.99
N ALA A 79 -3.69 -6.01 -3.07
CA ALA A 79 -3.55 -7.43 -3.39
C ALA A 79 -2.74 -7.57 -4.66
N LEU A 80 -1.73 -8.43 -4.63
CA LEU A 80 -0.92 -8.76 -5.79
C LEU A 80 -0.78 -10.28 -5.82
N GLY A 81 -1.64 -10.94 -6.59
CA GLY A 81 -1.74 -12.40 -6.53
C GLY A 81 -2.10 -12.83 -5.10
N PRO A 82 -1.36 -13.79 -4.52
CA PRO A 82 -1.63 -14.21 -3.14
C PRO A 82 -1.07 -13.26 -2.09
N ARG A 83 -0.31 -12.25 -2.51
CA ARG A 83 0.34 -11.33 -1.57
C ARG A 83 -0.62 -10.24 -1.15
N ARG A 84 -0.50 -9.80 0.10
CA ARG A 84 -1.32 -8.72 0.65
C ARG A 84 -0.43 -7.70 1.34
N PHE A 85 -0.73 -6.43 1.10
CA PHE A 85 0.07 -5.31 1.62
C PHE A 85 -0.86 -4.34 2.33
N ARG A 86 -0.70 -4.23 3.63
CA ARG A 86 -1.46 -3.28 4.44
C ARG A 86 -0.87 -1.89 4.27
N ILE A 87 -1.71 -0.90 3.99
CA ILE A 87 -1.25 0.47 3.84
C ILE A 87 -1.07 1.07 5.24
N ARG A 88 0.16 1.52 5.52
CA ARG A 88 0.49 2.11 6.80
C ARG A 88 0.47 3.62 6.77
N ALA A 89 0.89 4.21 5.65
CA ALA A 89 0.93 5.65 5.50
C ALA A 89 0.93 6.00 4.04
N THR A 90 0.50 7.21 3.72
CA THR A 90 0.59 7.73 2.36
C THR A 90 1.22 9.11 2.42
N GLN A 91 1.95 9.45 1.38
CA GLN A 91 2.57 10.75 1.28
C GLN A 91 2.70 11.13 -0.19
N ASP A 92 2.70 12.42 -0.45
CA ASP A 92 2.89 12.89 -1.81
C ASP A 92 4.35 12.76 -2.19
N ALA A 93 4.59 12.33 -3.42
CA ALA A 93 5.95 12.33 -3.95
C ALA A 93 6.41 13.78 -4.14
N VAL A 94 7.70 14.01 -3.89
CA VAL A 94 8.26 15.33 -4.09
C VAL A 94 8.21 15.70 -5.57
N ALA A 95 8.57 14.78 -6.41
CA ALA A 95 8.52 14.95 -7.86
C ALA A 95 8.45 13.60 -8.54
N PRO A 96 7.52 13.37 -9.45
CA PRO A 96 6.50 14.33 -9.87
C PRO A 96 5.38 14.46 -8.85
N ALA A 97 4.84 15.65 -8.70
CA ALA A 97 3.84 15.93 -7.66
C ALA A 97 2.53 15.16 -7.86
N ARG A 98 2.32 14.57 -9.02
CA ARG A 98 1.12 13.80 -9.31
C ARG A 98 1.17 12.36 -8.80
N ASP A 99 2.30 11.97 -8.21
CA ASP A 99 2.45 10.62 -7.70
C ASP A 99 2.21 10.59 -6.20
N LEU A 100 1.68 9.46 -5.75
CA LEU A 100 1.43 9.20 -4.35
C LEU A 100 2.30 8.03 -3.94
N ILE A 101 2.93 8.13 -2.78
CA ILE A 101 3.74 7.06 -2.22
C ILE A 101 2.97 6.44 -1.06
N CYS A 102 2.77 5.14 -1.12
CA CYS A 102 2.16 4.40 -0.02
C CYS A 102 3.23 3.55 0.65
N LEU A 103 3.36 3.72 1.96
CA LEU A 103 4.22 2.87 2.76
C LEU A 103 3.37 1.72 3.25
N VAL A 104 3.77 0.50 2.90
CA VAL A 104 2.94 -0.68 3.12
C VAL A 104 3.72 -1.76 3.85
N GLU A 105 2.98 -2.59 4.56
CA GLU A 105 3.54 -3.75 5.25
C GLU A 105 3.00 -5.00 4.58
N GLU A 106 3.88 -5.87 4.10
CA GLU A 106 3.45 -7.14 3.56
C GLU A 106 3.00 -8.04 4.69
N ILE A 107 1.78 -8.54 4.57
CA ILE A 107 1.18 -9.38 5.59
C ILE A 107 1.49 -10.83 5.23
N LYS A 108 2.18 -11.53 6.12
CA LYS A 108 2.48 -12.94 5.90
C LYS A 108 1.28 -13.78 6.28
N PRO A 109 0.98 -14.83 5.50
CA PRO A 109 -0.12 -15.75 5.83
C PRO A 109 0.17 -16.56 7.08
#